data_918b6b662da9353fbddd1f650821aecb
#
_entry.id   918b6b662da9353fbddd1f650821aecb
#
_cell.length_a   1.000
_cell.length_b   1.000
_cell.length_c   1.000
_cell.angle_alpha   90.00
_cell.angle_beta   90.00
_cell.angle_gamma   90.00
#
_symmetry.space_group_name_H-M   'P 1'
#
loop_
_entity.id
_entity.type
_entity.pdbx_description
1 polymer ?
#
loop_
_entity_poly.entity_id
_entity_poly.type
_entity_poly.pdbx_seq_one_letter_code
_entity_poly.pdbx_strand_id
1 'polypeptide(L)'
;MVIKYNAIIEDEIILKNINRITNQIFKLLPLREEGGDWETPLNNLIAEVVGMNQLIGKQVDLFSLLCKMEALLTLTEEKDFLQFRKIIFECLGLINGIKQCLC
;
A
#
# COMPACT_ATOMS: atom_id res chain seq x y z
N MET A 1 18.13 -8.90 -1.01
CA MET A 1 17.82 -9.38 -2.38
C MET A 1 16.59 -10.26 -2.35
N VAL A 2 15.71 -10.07 -3.30
CA VAL A 2 14.49 -10.87 -3.40
C VAL A 2 14.64 -11.82 -4.59
N ILE A 3 14.39 -13.08 -4.34
CA ILE A 3 14.45 -14.11 -5.38
C ILE A 3 13.03 -14.53 -5.72
N LYS A 4 12.73 -14.50 -7.01
CA LYS A 4 11.44 -14.96 -7.48
C LYS A 4 11.63 -15.91 -8.64
N TYR A 5 11.12 -17.13 -8.51
CA TYR A 5 11.35 -18.21 -9.48
C TYR A 5 12.85 -18.38 -9.69
N ASN A 6 13.30 -18.26 -10.93
CA ASN A 6 14.71 -18.34 -11.26
C ASN A 6 15.29 -16.96 -11.55
N ALA A 7 14.51 -15.90 -11.29
CA ALA A 7 14.95 -14.54 -11.55
C ALA A 7 15.25 -13.84 -10.25
N ILE A 8 16.28 -13.02 -10.26
CA ILE A 8 16.61 -12.15 -9.14
C ILE A 8 16.04 -10.79 -9.46
N ILE A 9 15.15 -10.31 -8.60
CA ILE A 9 14.63 -8.96 -8.71
C ILE A 9 15.48 -8.08 -7.82
N GLU A 10 16.09 -7.05 -8.40
CA GLU A 10 16.95 -6.16 -7.65
C GLU A 10 16.17 -5.44 -6.56
N ASP A 11 16.74 -5.38 -5.37
CA ASP A 11 16.12 -4.70 -4.23
C ASP A 11 15.81 -3.24 -4.55
N GLU A 12 16.65 -2.61 -5.36
CA GLU A 12 16.46 -1.24 -5.83
C GLU A 12 15.12 -1.03 -6.52
N ILE A 13 14.76 -1.96 -7.40
CA ILE A 13 13.49 -1.88 -8.15
C ILE A 13 12.31 -2.01 -7.21
N ILE A 14 12.40 -2.96 -6.26
CA ILE A 14 11.35 -3.18 -5.29
C ILE A 14 11.20 -1.97 -4.38
N LEU A 15 12.32 -1.42 -3.89
CA LEU A 15 12.31 -0.23 -3.05
C LEU A 15 11.70 0.98 -3.76
N LYS A 16 12.00 1.12 -5.06
CA LYS A 16 11.44 2.18 -5.87
C LYS A 16 9.91 2.08 -5.94
N ASN A 17 9.41 0.87 -6.15
CA ASN A 17 7.97 0.64 -6.18
C ASN A 17 7.32 0.88 -4.82
N ILE A 18 7.97 0.45 -3.75
CA ILE A 18 7.48 0.67 -2.40
C ILE A 18 7.42 2.16 -2.08
N ASN A 19 8.45 2.92 -2.45
CA ASN A 19 8.46 4.37 -2.23
C ASN A 19 7.35 5.06 -3.01
N ARG A 20 7.10 4.62 -4.24
CA ARG A 20 6.00 5.16 -5.05
C ARG A 20 4.64 4.87 -4.41
N ILE A 21 4.44 3.64 -3.95
CA ILE A 21 3.20 3.26 -3.27
C ILE A 21 3.00 4.07 -2.00
N THR A 22 4.07 4.24 -1.21
CA THR A 22 4.04 5.05 0.01
C THR A 22 3.56 6.48 -0.29
N ASN A 23 4.15 7.09 -1.30
CA ASN A 23 3.79 8.46 -1.68
C ASN A 23 2.34 8.55 -2.14
N GLN A 24 1.86 7.56 -2.87
CA GLN A 24 0.48 7.55 -3.34
C GLN A 24 -0.51 7.34 -2.21
N ILE A 25 -0.17 6.54 -1.22
CA ILE A 25 -1.01 6.36 -0.04
C ILE A 25 -1.14 7.69 0.71
N PHE A 26 -0.02 8.41 0.90
CA PHE A 26 -0.07 9.74 1.52
C PHE A 26 -1.02 10.69 0.78
N LYS A 27 -1.03 10.64 -0.54
CA LYS A 27 -1.87 11.53 -1.35
C LYS A 27 -3.37 11.24 -1.21
N LEU A 28 -3.74 10.07 -0.71
CA LEU A 28 -5.16 9.76 -0.52
C LEU A 28 -5.82 10.66 0.52
N LEU A 29 -5.07 11.08 1.55
CA LEU A 29 -5.62 11.95 2.59
C LEU A 29 -6.04 13.31 2.04
N PRO A 30 -5.17 14.09 1.38
CA PRO A 30 -5.60 15.38 0.84
C PRO A 30 -6.65 15.24 -0.25
N LEU A 31 -6.60 14.17 -1.06
CA LEU A 31 -7.63 13.93 -2.07
C LEU A 31 -9.01 13.79 -1.42
N ARG A 32 -9.09 13.02 -0.36
CA ARG A 32 -10.35 12.82 0.35
C ARG A 32 -10.82 14.11 1.03
N GLU A 33 -9.90 14.84 1.67
CA GLU A 33 -10.22 16.11 2.32
C GLU A 33 -10.79 17.13 1.35
N GLU A 34 -10.29 17.13 0.12
CA GLU A 34 -10.73 18.05 -0.93
C GLU A 34 -12.01 17.57 -1.63
N GLY A 35 -12.51 16.40 -1.27
CA GLY A 35 -13.69 15.83 -1.92
C GLY A 35 -13.40 15.26 -3.30
N GLY A 36 -12.13 14.98 -3.61
CA GLY A 36 -11.76 14.40 -4.88
C GLY A 36 -11.95 12.88 -4.92
N ASP A 37 -11.66 12.31 -6.09
CA ASP A 37 -11.76 10.87 -6.29
C ASP A 37 -10.54 10.18 -5.69
N TRP A 38 -10.71 9.65 -4.49
CA TRP A 38 -9.68 8.89 -3.81
C TRP A 38 -9.85 7.37 -4.02
N GLU A 39 -11.02 6.94 -4.48
CA GLU A 39 -11.31 5.52 -4.64
C GLU A 39 -10.59 4.90 -5.83
N THR A 40 -10.54 5.58 -6.94
CA THR A 40 -9.86 5.09 -8.14
C THR A 40 -8.37 4.87 -7.91
N PRO A 41 -7.59 5.84 -7.40
CA PRO A 41 -6.18 5.58 -7.10
C PRO A 41 -6.00 4.51 -6.02
N LEU A 42 -6.91 4.41 -5.05
CA LEU A 42 -6.81 3.34 -4.05
C LEU A 42 -7.00 1.96 -4.68
N ASN A 43 -7.97 1.80 -5.56
CA ASN A 43 -8.16 0.53 -6.28
C ASN A 43 -6.94 0.17 -7.11
N ASN A 44 -6.33 1.16 -7.76
CA ASN A 44 -5.10 0.94 -8.52
C ASN A 44 -3.94 0.51 -7.62
N LEU A 45 -3.84 1.09 -6.44
CA LEU A 45 -2.81 0.71 -5.46
C LEU A 45 -3.02 -0.71 -4.96
N ILE A 46 -4.27 -1.09 -4.71
CA ILE A 46 -4.58 -2.46 -4.28
C ILE A 46 -4.11 -3.45 -5.33
N ALA A 47 -4.39 -3.18 -6.60
CA ALA A 47 -3.96 -4.05 -7.69
C ALA A 47 -2.44 -4.16 -7.75
N GLU A 48 -1.72 -3.04 -7.56
CA GLU A 48 -0.26 -3.05 -7.53
C GLU A 48 0.29 -3.87 -6.37
N VAL A 49 -0.30 -3.74 -5.19
CA VAL A 49 0.16 -4.49 -4.02
C VAL A 49 -0.11 -5.98 -4.18
N VAL A 50 -1.25 -6.34 -4.79
CA VAL A 50 -1.54 -7.74 -5.11
C VAL A 50 -0.44 -8.31 -6.03
N GLY A 51 -0.09 -7.57 -7.08
CA GLY A 51 0.96 -7.98 -8.00
C GLY A 51 2.31 -8.11 -7.30
N MET A 52 2.65 -7.16 -6.44
CA MET A 52 3.89 -7.20 -5.67
C MET A 52 3.92 -8.39 -4.74
N ASN A 53 2.81 -8.69 -4.05
CA ASN A 53 2.74 -9.82 -3.13
C ASN A 53 2.99 -11.15 -3.87
N GLN A 54 2.48 -11.27 -5.08
CA GLN A 54 2.75 -12.45 -5.92
C GLN A 54 4.21 -12.50 -6.34
N LEU A 55 4.80 -11.34 -6.63
CA LEU A 55 6.17 -11.25 -7.08
C LEU A 55 7.19 -11.63 -6.00
N ILE A 56 6.97 -11.19 -4.77
CA ILE A 56 7.96 -11.39 -3.70
C ILE A 56 7.60 -12.50 -2.72
N GLY A 57 6.71 -13.40 -3.12
CA GLY A 57 6.48 -14.63 -2.38
C GLY A 57 5.43 -14.56 -1.30
N LYS A 58 4.39 -13.75 -1.46
CA LYS A 58 3.23 -13.72 -0.57
C LYS A 58 3.59 -13.47 0.88
N GLN A 59 4.24 -12.35 1.14
CA GLN A 59 4.59 -11.98 2.51
C GLN A 59 3.36 -11.63 3.33
N VAL A 60 3.39 -12.03 4.60
CA VAL A 60 2.28 -11.76 5.53
C VAL A 60 2.00 -10.27 5.67
N ASP A 61 3.06 -9.46 5.72
CA ASP A 61 2.90 -8.00 5.86
C ASP A 61 2.19 -7.38 4.67
N LEU A 62 2.46 -7.88 3.46
CA LEU A 62 1.76 -7.41 2.27
C LEU A 62 0.29 -7.82 2.30
N PHE A 63 0.00 -9.01 2.81
CA PHE A 63 -1.39 -9.44 2.95
C PHE A 63 -2.13 -8.56 3.97
N SER A 64 -1.49 -8.24 5.09
CA SER A 64 -2.06 -7.35 6.09
C SER A 64 -2.31 -5.95 5.51
N LEU A 65 -1.37 -5.46 4.70
CA LEU A 65 -1.52 -4.18 4.02
C LEU A 65 -2.73 -4.21 3.08
N LEU A 66 -2.91 -5.28 2.31
CA LEU A 66 -4.06 -5.43 1.42
C LEU A 66 -5.38 -5.38 2.18
N CYS A 67 -5.46 -6.09 3.31
CA CYS A 67 -6.67 -6.11 4.11
C CYS A 67 -7.02 -4.70 4.60
N LYS A 68 -6.02 -3.93 5.03
CA LYS A 68 -6.23 -2.55 5.47
C LYS A 68 -6.64 -1.64 4.33
N MET A 69 -6.02 -1.79 3.16
CA MET A 69 -6.38 -0.99 2.00
C MET A 69 -7.81 -1.27 1.53
N GLU A 70 -8.22 -2.52 1.57
CA GLU A 70 -9.59 -2.88 1.25
C GLU A 70 -10.59 -2.31 2.28
N ALA A 71 -10.20 -2.28 3.55
CA ALA A 71 -11.03 -1.67 4.59
C ALA A 71 -11.25 -0.18 4.33
N LEU A 72 -10.27 0.51 3.75
CA LEU A 72 -10.44 1.92 3.40
C LEU A 72 -11.60 2.14 2.43
N LEU A 73 -11.84 1.21 1.53
CA LEU A 73 -12.93 1.32 0.56
C LEU A 73 -14.31 1.32 1.21
N THR A 74 -14.43 0.82 2.43
CA THR A 74 -15.70 0.79 3.16
C THR A 74 -15.96 2.07 3.94
N LEU A 75 -14.95 2.91 4.11
CA LEU A 75 -15.02 4.12 4.92
C LEU A 75 -15.33 5.34 4.04
N THR A 76 -16.53 5.34 3.45
CA THR A 76 -16.90 6.31 2.43
C THR A 76 -17.62 7.53 2.98
N GLU A 77 -18.11 7.48 4.21
CA GLU A 77 -18.85 8.58 4.79
C GLU A 77 -17.92 9.59 5.46
N GLU A 78 -18.37 10.85 5.53
CA GLU A 78 -17.58 11.92 6.13
C GLU A 78 -17.22 11.62 7.58
N LYS A 79 -18.11 11.01 8.33
CA LYS A 79 -17.89 10.63 9.73
C LYS A 79 -16.78 9.58 9.87
N ASP A 80 -16.45 8.89 8.81
CA ASP A 80 -15.43 7.82 8.81
C ASP A 80 -14.02 8.37 8.59
N PHE A 81 -13.86 9.68 8.42
CA PHE A 81 -12.57 10.25 8.04
C PHE A 81 -11.48 9.98 9.06
N LEU A 82 -11.77 10.05 10.36
CA LEU A 82 -10.77 9.79 11.38
C LEU A 82 -10.28 8.34 11.35
N GLN A 83 -11.20 7.41 11.13
CA GLN A 83 -10.84 6.01 10.99
C GLN A 83 -10.04 5.78 9.71
N PHE A 84 -10.43 6.41 8.62
CA PHE A 84 -9.70 6.38 7.36
C PHE A 84 -8.26 6.84 7.56
N ARG A 85 -8.07 7.99 8.20
CA ARG A 85 -6.75 8.53 8.50
C ARG A 85 -5.92 7.57 9.34
N LYS A 86 -6.53 6.99 10.36
CA LYS A 86 -5.84 6.02 11.23
C LYS A 86 -5.33 4.83 10.42
N ILE A 87 -6.17 4.28 9.56
CA ILE A 87 -5.79 3.12 8.73
C ILE A 87 -4.71 3.52 7.73
N ILE A 88 -4.75 4.72 7.17
CA ILE A 88 -3.68 5.21 6.30
C ILE A 88 -2.34 5.16 7.02
N PHE A 89 -2.26 5.65 8.25
CA PHE A 89 -1.00 5.60 9.00
C PHE A 89 -0.59 4.19 9.36
N GLU A 90 -1.54 3.29 9.59
CA GLU A 90 -1.23 1.88 9.80
C GLU A 90 -0.65 1.24 8.54
N CYS A 91 -1.19 1.58 7.38
CA CYS A 91 -0.64 1.12 6.09
C CYS A 91 0.79 1.59 5.91
N LEU A 92 1.06 2.85 6.21
CA LEU A 92 2.41 3.40 6.08
C LEU A 92 3.39 2.71 7.03
N GLY A 93 2.95 2.36 8.23
CA GLY A 93 3.77 1.60 9.17
C GLY A 93 4.12 0.21 8.65
N LEU A 94 3.14 -0.48 8.07
CA LEU A 94 3.36 -1.80 7.48
C LEU A 94 4.34 -1.73 6.31
N ILE A 95 4.17 -0.73 5.44
CA ILE A 95 5.06 -0.55 4.28
C ILE A 95 6.49 -0.28 4.76
N ASN A 96 6.66 0.55 5.77
CA ASN A 96 7.97 0.84 6.32
C ASN A 96 8.62 -0.43 6.88
N GLY A 97 7.86 -1.28 7.54
CA GLY A 97 8.33 -2.57 8.02
C GLY A 97 8.80 -3.47 6.90
N ILE A 98 8.04 -3.53 5.81
CA ILE A 98 8.42 -4.31 4.62
C ILE A 98 9.72 -3.77 4.03
N LYS A 99 9.83 -2.44 3.92
CA LYS A 99 11.03 -1.79 3.39
C LYS A 99 12.27 -2.14 4.21
N GLN A 100 12.13 -2.15 5.53
CA GLN A 100 13.26 -2.50 6.41
C GLN A 100 13.68 -3.95 6.24
N CYS A 101 12.75 -4.85 5.96
CA CYS A 101 13.08 -6.26 5.71
C CYS A 101 13.85 -6.45 4.40
N LEU A 102 13.68 -5.54 3.45
CA LEU A 102 14.37 -5.62 2.16
C LEU A 102 15.76 -4.98 2.21
N CYS A 103 16.04 -4.19 3.21
CA CYS A 103 17.36 -3.56 3.39
C CYS A 103 18.23 -4.34 4.38
#